data_72e78f070771098b670e23f1a714cf34
#
_entry.id   72e78f070771098b670e23f1a714cf34
#
_cell.length_a   1.000
_cell.length_b   1.000
_cell.length_c   1.000
_cell.angle_alpha   90.00
_cell.angle_beta   90.00
_cell.angle_gamma   90.00
#
_symmetry.space_group_name_H-M   'P 1'
#
loop_
_entity.id
_entity.type
_entity.pdbx_description
1 polymer ?
#
loop_
_entity_poly.entity_id
_entity_poly.type
_entity_poly.pdbx_seq_one_letter_code
_entity_poly.pdbx_strand_id
1 'polypeptide(L)'
;MNIFIGKLAIIFIFHHFLFLYCYFYYIISFTIEFSIFTNIMLLLTLVCIPLLGIVAIAPSYRTEAHRYITNLPANVDPDTHIKLIALVISIITFLYSLILLLLFDPTTPDYQFTFHLLNKHSHTFSSDFQIGVDGISIYFVVLTTFLFPISFLASWKISSSTTLNGNKYNVKFYLCTMLLLETLLILLFIVTDIMLFYIFFESVLIPLFLIVGIWGSSANRIRAAFLLFLFTLAGSLFMLLSILAIYYNVGSTDFQLIQQYSFDPSIQKILWAGIFISMAIKFPLWPLYSWLYRAHAEAPIAGSILLAGIVLKMATYGSLRVLLQFLPDASYYFSPLVQTMAIMSIIYASLATLRQTDFKALVAYSSIGHMGIIALGLFSNTIQGIEGSIILSIAHGFVSPALFILVGAVLYDRFHTRTIRYYRGVVTYMPIFSVFFFLFTIFNAGIPLSANWIGELLCLIGTFQFNPIVAVLAASGIVLSAAYSIWLYNRISFGTYSQYLNFTKDINRREFHLILPLLFLTILVGILPNTILDNIDVSVTTLLYQV
;
A
#
# COMPACT_ATOMS: atom_id res chain seq x y z
N MET A 1 -5.64 -4.43 -38.38
CA MET A 1 -5.86 -3.01 -38.06
C MET A 1 -5.62 -2.67 -36.61
N ASN A 2 -6.00 -3.52 -35.63
CA ASN A 2 -5.74 -3.28 -34.19
C ASN A 2 -4.26 -3.35 -33.76
N ILE A 3 -3.40 -4.01 -34.51
CA ILE A 3 -1.94 -4.08 -34.25
C ILE A 3 -1.23 -2.81 -34.73
N PHE A 4 -1.79 -2.15 -35.76
CA PHE A 4 -1.21 -0.93 -36.34
C PHE A 4 -1.46 0.31 -35.48
N ILE A 5 -2.64 0.41 -34.85
CA ILE A 5 -3.03 1.52 -33.94
C ILE A 5 -2.24 1.41 -32.62
N GLY A 6 -2.01 0.20 -32.12
CA GLY A 6 -1.15 -0.01 -30.94
C GLY A 6 0.31 0.37 -31.18
N LYS A 7 0.84 0.10 -32.37
CA LYS A 7 2.22 0.51 -32.74
C LYS A 7 2.34 2.02 -32.96
N LEU A 8 1.33 2.67 -33.56
CA LEU A 8 1.31 4.13 -33.72
C LEU A 8 1.18 4.87 -32.38
N ALA A 9 0.36 4.36 -31.44
CA ALA A 9 0.25 4.94 -30.10
C ALA A 9 1.57 4.80 -29.32
N ILE A 10 2.25 3.67 -29.44
CA ILE A 10 3.57 3.44 -28.81
C ILE A 10 4.62 4.34 -29.45
N ILE A 11 4.63 4.52 -30.78
CA ILE A 11 5.57 5.39 -31.50
C ILE A 11 5.28 6.88 -31.16
N PHE A 12 4.02 7.27 -31.03
CA PHE A 12 3.64 8.65 -30.64
C PHE A 12 4.02 8.95 -29.19
N ILE A 13 3.84 7.99 -28.27
CA ILE A 13 4.29 8.08 -26.90
C ILE A 13 5.83 8.11 -26.84
N PHE A 14 6.52 7.28 -27.63
CA PHE A 14 7.97 7.25 -27.67
C PHE A 14 8.56 8.52 -28.28
N HIS A 15 7.93 9.10 -29.30
CA HIS A 15 8.38 10.36 -29.92
C HIS A 15 8.18 11.57 -29.00
N HIS A 16 7.06 11.61 -28.26
CA HIS A 16 6.84 12.63 -27.22
C HIS A 16 7.73 12.41 -26.01
N PHE A 17 8.05 11.17 -25.66
CA PHE A 17 8.99 10.84 -24.59
C PHE A 17 10.43 11.23 -24.97
N LEU A 18 10.84 11.03 -26.21
CA LEU A 18 12.15 11.49 -26.73
C LEU A 18 12.22 13.02 -26.78
N PHE A 19 11.13 13.70 -27.14
CA PHE A 19 11.07 15.17 -27.13
C PHE A 19 11.14 15.75 -25.71
N LEU A 20 10.44 15.13 -24.76
CA LEU A 20 10.55 15.43 -23.32
C LEU A 20 11.94 15.09 -22.77
N TYR A 21 12.55 13.99 -23.21
CA TYR A 21 13.88 13.58 -22.80
C TYR A 21 14.97 14.52 -23.37
N CYS A 22 14.87 14.94 -24.62
CA CYS A 22 15.77 15.95 -25.19
C CYS A 22 15.58 17.33 -24.55
N TYR A 23 14.36 17.72 -24.23
CA TYR A 23 14.07 18.95 -23.48
C TYR A 23 14.61 18.90 -22.06
N PHE A 24 14.51 17.73 -21.42
CA PHE A 24 15.08 17.46 -20.10
C PHE A 24 16.62 17.45 -20.12
N TYR A 25 17.23 16.89 -21.16
CA TYR A 25 18.69 16.82 -21.31
C TYR A 25 19.30 18.22 -21.57
N TYR A 26 18.58 19.07 -22.28
CA TYR A 26 18.99 20.47 -22.49
C TYR A 26 18.88 21.33 -21.21
N ILE A 27 17.98 20.96 -20.29
CA ILE A 27 17.83 21.60 -18.98
C ILE A 27 18.91 21.16 -18.00
N ILE A 28 19.42 19.95 -18.09
CA ILE A 28 20.46 19.38 -17.20
C ILE A 28 21.84 20.06 -17.37
N SER A 29 22.10 20.74 -18.47
CA SER A 29 23.41 21.33 -18.77
C SER A 29 23.66 22.74 -18.18
N PHE A 30 22.74 23.31 -17.43
CA PHE A 30 22.86 24.66 -16.83
C PHE A 30 23.07 24.62 -15.32
N THR A 31 24.31 24.78 -14.85
CA THR A 31 24.87 25.23 -13.56
C THR A 31 24.21 24.85 -12.20
N ILE A 32 25.05 24.82 -11.16
CA ILE A 32 24.80 24.41 -9.75
C ILE A 32 23.57 25.09 -9.10
N GLU A 33 23.21 26.29 -9.42
CA GLU A 33 21.97 26.97 -8.95
C GLU A 33 20.71 26.30 -9.53
N PHE A 34 20.79 25.71 -10.70
CA PHE A 34 19.72 24.95 -11.32
C PHE A 34 19.49 23.59 -10.65
N SER A 35 20.49 23.01 -10.00
CA SER A 35 20.37 21.73 -9.30
C SER A 35 19.49 21.83 -8.06
N ILE A 36 19.56 22.91 -7.31
CA ILE A 36 18.70 23.15 -6.13
C ILE A 36 17.25 23.35 -6.57
N PHE A 37 17.03 24.15 -7.63
CA PHE A 37 15.68 24.38 -8.16
C PHE A 37 15.08 23.11 -8.80
N THR A 38 15.90 22.29 -9.46
CA THR A 38 15.46 21.00 -10.02
C THR A 38 15.11 19.99 -8.92
N ASN A 39 15.90 19.89 -7.85
CA ASN A 39 15.64 19.02 -6.73
C ASN A 39 14.32 19.39 -6.00
N ILE A 40 14.08 20.68 -5.81
CA ILE A 40 12.83 21.18 -5.21
C ILE A 40 11.61 20.81 -6.07
N MET A 41 11.71 20.95 -7.39
CA MET A 41 10.59 20.66 -8.30
C MET A 41 10.28 19.17 -8.43
N LEU A 42 11.25 18.28 -8.13
CA LEU A 42 11.11 16.84 -8.35
C LEU A 42 9.97 16.21 -7.51
N LEU A 43 9.88 16.49 -6.20
CA LEU A 43 8.80 15.95 -5.38
C LEU A 43 7.45 16.59 -5.67
N LEU A 44 7.43 17.88 -5.95
CA LEU A 44 6.19 18.59 -6.26
C LEU A 44 5.58 18.07 -7.57
N THR A 45 6.40 17.81 -8.59
CA THR A 45 5.91 17.22 -9.85
C THR A 45 5.36 15.82 -9.65
N LEU A 46 5.95 14.97 -8.78
CA LEU A 46 5.41 13.65 -8.45
C LEU A 46 3.96 13.73 -7.94
N VAL A 47 3.66 14.71 -7.08
CA VAL A 47 2.32 14.93 -6.55
C VAL A 47 1.38 15.54 -7.60
N CYS A 48 1.89 16.44 -8.44
CA CYS A 48 1.09 17.11 -9.47
C CYS A 48 0.62 16.15 -10.59
N ILE A 49 1.39 15.13 -10.95
CA ILE A 49 1.05 14.22 -12.06
C ILE A 49 -0.33 13.57 -11.88
N PRO A 50 -0.66 12.89 -10.78
CA PRO A 50 -2.00 12.30 -10.62
C PRO A 50 -3.09 13.37 -10.44
N LEU A 51 -2.79 14.56 -9.88
CA LEU A 51 -3.74 15.68 -9.82
C LEU A 51 -4.09 16.19 -11.22
N LEU A 52 -3.11 16.33 -12.11
CA LEU A 52 -3.35 16.65 -13.52
C LEU A 52 -4.22 15.58 -14.19
N GLY A 53 -4.08 14.33 -13.77
CA GLY A 53 -4.96 13.25 -14.19
C GLY A 53 -6.42 13.48 -13.84
N ILE A 54 -6.70 13.93 -12.62
CA ILE A 54 -8.05 14.28 -12.19
C ILE A 54 -8.59 15.43 -13.04
N VAL A 55 -7.79 16.46 -13.28
CA VAL A 55 -8.17 17.61 -14.12
C VAL A 55 -8.42 17.18 -15.56
N ALA A 56 -7.64 16.26 -16.12
CA ALA A 56 -7.82 15.76 -17.48
C ALA A 56 -9.10 14.89 -17.63
N ILE A 57 -9.46 14.14 -16.59
CA ILE A 57 -10.65 13.29 -16.58
C ILE A 57 -11.92 14.10 -16.26
N ALA A 58 -11.84 15.11 -15.38
CA ALA A 58 -12.98 15.88 -14.89
C ALA A 58 -13.84 16.51 -15.98
N PRO A 59 -13.33 17.20 -17.03
CA PRO A 59 -14.13 17.84 -18.06
C PRO A 59 -14.65 16.90 -19.14
N SER A 60 -14.23 15.63 -19.21
CA SER A 60 -14.69 14.69 -20.24
C SER A 60 -16.20 14.43 -20.13
N TYR A 61 -17.00 15.28 -20.80
CA TYR A 61 -18.47 15.14 -20.83
C TYR A 61 -18.88 13.93 -21.67
N ARG A 62 -19.88 13.19 -21.18
CA ARG A 62 -20.62 12.16 -21.90
C ARG A 62 -21.64 12.79 -22.87
N THR A 63 -21.25 13.67 -23.75
CA THR A 63 -22.17 14.14 -24.78
C THR A 63 -22.07 13.21 -25.97
N GLU A 64 -23.23 12.86 -26.57
CA GLU A 64 -23.27 12.16 -27.86
C GLU A 64 -22.44 12.91 -28.92
N ALA A 65 -22.32 14.21 -28.80
CA ALA A 65 -21.42 15.06 -29.61
C ALA A 65 -19.93 14.61 -29.55
N HIS A 66 -19.45 14.07 -28.44
CA HIS A 66 -18.06 13.59 -28.33
C HIS A 66 -17.82 12.32 -29.17
N ARG A 67 -18.85 11.52 -29.45
CA ARG A 67 -18.76 10.39 -30.39
C ARG A 67 -18.49 10.84 -31.83
N TYR A 68 -19.03 11.99 -32.23
CA TYR A 68 -18.83 12.55 -33.58
C TYR A 68 -17.44 13.21 -33.73
N ILE A 69 -16.87 13.76 -32.66
CA ILE A 69 -15.57 14.45 -32.72
C ILE A 69 -14.40 13.48 -32.72
N THR A 70 -14.53 12.31 -32.06
CA THR A 70 -13.41 11.36 -31.88
C THR A 70 -13.34 10.24 -32.92
N ASN A 71 -14.27 10.18 -33.91
CA ASN A 71 -14.34 9.13 -34.95
C ASN A 71 -14.11 7.70 -34.40
N LEU A 72 -14.56 7.41 -33.20
CA LEU A 72 -14.39 6.12 -32.55
C LEU A 72 -15.31 5.08 -33.21
N PRO A 73 -14.79 3.90 -33.55
CA PRO A 73 -15.61 2.82 -34.03
C PRO A 73 -16.69 2.48 -32.99
N ALA A 74 -17.90 2.21 -33.47
CA ALA A 74 -19.12 1.97 -32.67
C ALA A 74 -18.99 0.86 -31.61
N ASN A 75 -17.93 0.06 -31.66
CA ASN A 75 -17.68 -1.10 -30.80
C ASN A 75 -16.75 -0.80 -29.59
N VAL A 76 -16.33 0.45 -29.41
CA VAL A 76 -15.46 0.81 -28.27
C VAL A 76 -16.31 1.44 -27.16
N ASP A 77 -16.26 0.87 -25.96
CA ASP A 77 -16.93 1.43 -24.79
C ASP A 77 -16.47 2.88 -24.56
N PRO A 78 -17.39 3.84 -24.38
CA PRO A 78 -17.03 5.26 -24.20
C PRO A 78 -16.16 5.51 -22.97
N ASP A 79 -16.16 4.58 -22.01
CA ASP A 79 -15.37 4.66 -20.79
C ASP A 79 -13.89 4.24 -20.98
N THR A 80 -13.55 3.60 -22.12
CA THR A 80 -12.18 3.06 -22.34
C THR A 80 -11.12 4.15 -22.43
N HIS A 81 -11.43 5.32 -23.03
CA HIS A 81 -10.49 6.45 -23.08
C HIS A 81 -10.15 6.99 -21.72
N ILE A 82 -11.18 7.18 -20.88
CA ILE A 82 -10.98 7.71 -19.53
C ILE A 82 -10.15 6.74 -18.69
N LYS A 83 -10.38 5.43 -18.83
CA LYS A 83 -9.58 4.39 -18.19
C LYS A 83 -8.13 4.38 -18.68
N LEU A 84 -7.91 4.58 -19.99
CA LEU A 84 -6.57 4.68 -20.56
C LEU A 84 -5.82 5.91 -20.04
N ILE A 85 -6.48 7.07 -19.95
CA ILE A 85 -5.87 8.28 -19.39
C ILE A 85 -5.43 8.03 -17.95
N ALA A 86 -6.31 7.49 -17.10
CA ALA A 86 -5.96 7.18 -15.71
C ALA A 86 -4.78 6.20 -15.61
N LEU A 87 -4.78 5.16 -16.45
CA LEU A 87 -3.71 4.17 -16.47
C LEU A 87 -2.38 4.76 -16.96
N VAL A 88 -2.38 5.56 -18.02
CA VAL A 88 -1.16 6.21 -18.53
C VAL A 88 -0.57 7.14 -17.48
N ILE A 89 -1.40 7.93 -16.81
CA ILE A 89 -0.97 8.84 -15.76
C ILE A 89 -0.34 8.07 -14.60
N SER A 90 -0.98 7.00 -14.13
CA SER A 90 -0.42 6.19 -13.05
C SER A 90 0.87 5.45 -13.44
N ILE A 91 1.07 5.11 -14.73
CA ILE A 91 2.35 4.59 -15.21
C ILE A 91 3.41 5.70 -15.23
N ILE A 92 3.05 6.91 -15.62
CA ILE A 92 3.97 8.06 -15.62
C ILE A 92 4.40 8.38 -14.17
N THR A 93 3.47 8.39 -13.19
CA THR A 93 3.82 8.57 -11.78
C THR A 93 4.77 7.50 -11.28
N PHE A 94 4.56 6.25 -11.65
CA PHE A 94 5.44 5.15 -11.29
C PHE A 94 6.85 5.31 -11.91
N LEU A 95 6.95 5.57 -13.21
CA LEU A 95 8.24 5.79 -13.87
C LEU A 95 8.99 6.98 -13.25
N TYR A 96 8.27 8.04 -12.91
CA TYR A 96 8.84 9.20 -12.25
C TYR A 96 9.36 8.88 -10.85
N SER A 97 8.65 8.07 -10.07
CA SER A 97 9.12 7.63 -8.75
C SER A 97 10.38 6.74 -8.84
N LEU A 98 10.54 5.95 -9.91
CA LEU A 98 11.78 5.20 -10.16
C LEU A 98 12.96 6.13 -10.47
N ILE A 99 12.74 7.24 -11.18
CA ILE A 99 13.79 8.24 -11.40
C ILE A 99 14.22 8.85 -10.06
N LEU A 100 13.28 9.16 -9.16
CA LEU A 100 13.62 9.65 -7.82
C LEU A 100 14.44 8.62 -7.03
N LEU A 101 14.11 7.34 -7.12
CA LEU A 101 14.88 6.27 -6.47
C LEU A 101 16.31 6.16 -7.04
N LEU A 102 16.50 6.36 -8.34
CA LEU A 102 17.83 6.34 -8.96
C LEU A 102 18.69 7.57 -8.61
N LEU A 103 18.07 8.71 -8.30
CA LEU A 103 18.74 9.93 -7.90
C LEU A 103 18.97 10.02 -6.38
N PHE A 104 18.39 9.10 -5.62
CA PHE A 104 18.50 9.06 -4.16
C PHE A 104 19.92 8.67 -3.73
N ASP A 105 20.51 9.43 -2.80
CA ASP A 105 21.81 9.13 -2.19
C ASP A 105 21.60 8.38 -0.85
N PRO A 106 21.97 7.10 -0.76
CA PRO A 106 21.78 6.31 0.45
C PRO A 106 22.76 6.65 1.58
N THR A 107 23.79 7.46 1.32
CA THR A 107 24.85 7.74 2.31
C THR A 107 24.47 8.82 3.33
N THR A 108 23.46 9.62 3.04
CA THR A 108 23.02 10.73 3.88
C THR A 108 21.75 10.39 4.65
N PRO A 109 21.70 10.65 5.98
CA PRO A 109 20.51 10.42 6.79
C PRO A 109 19.44 11.50 6.62
N ASP A 110 19.82 12.65 6.05
CA ASP A 110 18.96 13.83 5.93
C ASP A 110 17.86 13.66 4.88
N TYR A 111 16.79 14.44 5.01
CA TYR A 111 15.76 14.51 3.99
C TYR A 111 16.31 15.09 2.69
N GLN A 112 16.11 14.37 1.60
CA GLN A 112 16.50 14.77 0.25
C GLN A 112 15.30 15.32 -0.53
N PHE A 113 15.58 16.08 -1.60
CA PHE A 113 14.56 16.72 -2.45
C PHE A 113 13.61 17.64 -1.67
N THR A 114 14.10 18.27 -0.58
CA THR A 114 13.26 19.06 0.32
C THR A 114 12.67 20.29 -0.38
N PHE A 115 11.38 20.54 -0.12
CA PHE A 115 10.66 21.71 -0.59
C PHE A 115 9.90 22.38 0.56
N HIS A 116 10.06 23.69 0.70
CA HIS A 116 9.42 24.54 1.71
C HIS A 116 8.58 25.60 1.01
N LEU A 117 7.27 25.61 1.24
CA LEU A 117 6.33 26.47 0.50
C LEU A 117 6.09 27.83 1.15
N LEU A 118 6.46 28.05 2.42
CA LEU A 118 6.16 29.29 3.14
C LEU A 118 7.39 29.85 3.87
N ASN A 119 7.49 31.19 3.83
CA ASN A 119 8.55 31.94 4.49
C ASN A 119 8.42 31.88 6.02
N LYS A 120 9.54 31.68 6.72
CA LYS A 120 9.75 31.62 8.18
C LYS A 120 9.25 32.82 9.02
N HIS A 121 8.39 33.70 8.52
CA HIS A 121 8.08 34.96 9.19
C HIS A 121 6.67 35.17 9.74
N SER A 122 5.80 34.14 9.75
CA SER A 122 4.48 34.27 10.38
C SER A 122 4.44 33.53 11.73
N HIS A 123 4.39 34.28 12.83
CA HIS A 123 4.25 33.83 14.22
C HIS A 123 2.83 33.30 14.58
N THR A 124 1.98 33.06 13.61
CA THR A 124 0.66 32.46 13.80
C THR A 124 0.73 31.02 13.32
N PHE A 125 0.02 30.09 13.97
CA PHE A 125 -0.15 28.66 13.70
C PHE A 125 0.13 28.26 12.22
N SER A 126 1.39 28.31 11.83
CA SER A 126 1.86 28.03 10.47
C SER A 126 2.49 26.65 10.48
N SER A 127 1.68 25.66 10.13
CA SER A 127 2.23 24.42 9.61
C SER A 127 2.88 24.77 8.26
N ASP A 128 4.17 24.96 8.24
CA ASP A 128 4.91 25.18 7.01
C ASP A 128 4.77 23.91 6.16
N PHE A 129 4.26 24.04 4.93
CA PHE A 129 4.15 22.89 4.04
C PHE A 129 5.56 22.48 3.60
N GLN A 130 6.09 21.47 4.28
CA GLN A 130 7.41 20.92 4.03
C GLN A 130 7.27 19.50 3.54
N ILE A 131 8.00 19.15 2.50
CA ILE A 131 8.09 17.80 1.96
C ILE A 131 9.55 17.41 1.78
N GLY A 132 9.84 16.14 2.00
CA GLY A 132 11.16 15.57 1.84
C GLY A 132 11.09 14.04 1.79
N VAL A 133 12.14 13.41 1.28
CA VAL A 133 12.24 11.95 1.17
C VAL A 133 13.55 11.48 1.79
N ASP A 134 13.51 10.36 2.50
CA ASP A 134 14.67 9.66 3.03
C ASP A 134 14.63 8.17 2.67
N GLY A 135 15.61 7.39 3.13
CA GLY A 135 15.73 5.97 2.80
C GLY A 135 14.51 5.12 3.19
N ILE A 136 13.77 5.50 4.24
CA ILE A 136 12.56 4.78 4.66
C ILE A 136 11.37 5.15 3.75
N SER A 137 11.15 6.45 3.52
CA SER A 137 9.96 6.94 2.82
C SER A 137 9.96 6.59 1.33
N ILE A 138 11.13 6.59 0.67
CA ILE A 138 11.22 6.41 -0.79
C ILE A 138 10.64 5.07 -1.26
N TYR A 139 10.87 3.99 -0.49
CA TYR A 139 10.34 2.68 -0.85
C TYR A 139 8.82 2.57 -0.68
N PHE A 140 8.24 3.27 0.31
CA PHE A 140 6.78 3.35 0.43
C PHE A 140 6.16 4.19 -0.68
N VAL A 141 6.84 5.25 -1.13
CA VAL A 141 6.43 6.04 -2.31
C VAL A 141 6.46 5.18 -3.57
N VAL A 142 7.56 4.46 -3.83
CA VAL A 142 7.67 3.57 -5.00
C VAL A 142 6.64 2.45 -4.95
N LEU A 143 6.39 1.86 -3.78
CA LEU A 143 5.35 0.84 -3.60
C LEU A 143 3.96 1.40 -3.93
N THR A 144 3.64 2.63 -3.48
CA THR A 144 2.35 3.25 -3.80
C THR A 144 2.19 3.44 -5.29
N THR A 145 3.13 4.09 -5.95
CA THR A 145 3.06 4.37 -7.38
C THR A 145 3.07 3.10 -8.23
N PHE A 146 3.72 2.01 -7.78
CA PHE A 146 3.71 0.71 -8.44
C PHE A 146 2.34 0.02 -8.40
N LEU A 147 1.61 0.10 -7.28
CA LEU A 147 0.35 -0.62 -7.11
C LEU A 147 -0.84 0.06 -7.80
N PHE A 148 -0.77 1.37 -8.08
CA PHE A 148 -1.88 2.07 -8.75
C PHE A 148 -2.13 1.61 -10.18
N PRO A 149 -1.14 1.49 -11.10
CA PRO A 149 -1.35 0.92 -12.43
C PRO A 149 -1.97 -0.48 -12.39
N ILE A 150 -1.51 -1.33 -11.44
CA ILE A 150 -2.06 -2.67 -11.24
C ILE A 150 -3.52 -2.60 -10.80
N SER A 151 -3.87 -1.68 -9.89
CA SER A 151 -5.24 -1.49 -9.42
C SER A 151 -6.18 -1.00 -10.51
N PHE A 152 -5.73 -0.08 -11.38
CA PHE A 152 -6.51 0.39 -12.54
C PHE A 152 -6.75 -0.74 -13.55
N LEU A 153 -5.73 -1.54 -13.86
CA LEU A 153 -5.88 -2.69 -14.75
C LEU A 153 -6.76 -3.78 -14.14
N ALA A 154 -6.69 -4.03 -12.83
CA ALA A 154 -7.54 -4.99 -12.14
C ALA A 154 -9.02 -4.58 -12.18
N SER A 155 -9.31 -3.30 -12.09
CA SER A 155 -10.66 -2.74 -12.13
C SER A 155 -11.21 -2.47 -13.53
N TRP A 156 -10.52 -2.92 -14.58
CA TRP A 156 -10.90 -2.63 -15.99
C TRP A 156 -12.32 -3.02 -16.38
N LYS A 157 -12.89 -4.07 -15.75
CA LYS A 157 -14.25 -4.55 -16.00
C LYS A 157 -15.35 -3.63 -15.47
N ILE A 158 -15.03 -2.69 -14.57
CA ILE A 158 -16.01 -1.71 -14.10
C ILE A 158 -16.42 -0.83 -15.29
N SER A 159 -17.69 -0.87 -15.66
CA SER A 159 -18.24 -0.04 -16.75
C SER A 159 -19.51 0.66 -16.29
N SER A 160 -19.86 1.73 -16.97
CA SER A 160 -21.08 2.48 -16.71
C SER A 160 -22.35 1.75 -17.14
N SER A 161 -22.20 0.69 -17.95
CA SER A 161 -23.30 -0.19 -18.38
C SER A 161 -23.64 -1.25 -17.33
N THR A 162 -22.71 -1.56 -16.39
CA THR A 162 -22.99 -2.50 -15.31
C THR A 162 -23.89 -1.85 -14.27
N THR A 163 -25.05 -2.44 -14.06
CA THR A 163 -25.99 -2.04 -13.00
C THR A 163 -25.93 -3.08 -11.89
N LEU A 164 -25.56 -2.67 -10.67
CA LEU A 164 -25.90 -3.42 -9.47
C LEU A 164 -27.06 -2.68 -8.79
N ASN A 165 -28.18 -3.37 -8.63
CA ASN A 165 -29.41 -2.82 -8.01
C ASN A 165 -29.99 -1.56 -8.71
N GLY A 166 -29.92 -1.49 -10.06
CA GLY A 166 -30.55 -0.41 -10.83
C GLY A 166 -29.78 0.91 -10.95
N ASN A 167 -28.67 1.08 -10.20
CA ASN A 167 -27.85 2.28 -10.28
C ASN A 167 -26.69 2.10 -11.25
N LYS A 168 -26.55 3.00 -12.23
CA LYS A 168 -25.41 3.04 -13.15
C LYS A 168 -24.17 3.51 -12.40
N TYR A 169 -23.08 2.74 -12.47
CA TYR A 169 -21.80 3.18 -11.91
C TYR A 169 -21.24 4.37 -12.69
N ASN A 170 -20.80 5.38 -11.95
CA ASN A 170 -20.05 6.49 -12.54
C ASN A 170 -18.56 6.14 -12.56
N VAL A 171 -18.09 5.59 -13.70
CA VAL A 171 -16.69 5.19 -13.91
C VAL A 171 -15.74 6.37 -13.75
N LYS A 172 -16.15 7.55 -14.21
CA LYS A 172 -15.38 8.78 -14.10
C LYS A 172 -15.12 9.14 -12.63
N PHE A 173 -16.19 9.14 -11.81
CA PHE A 173 -16.05 9.41 -10.38
C PHE A 173 -15.15 8.38 -9.69
N TYR A 174 -15.25 7.10 -10.06
CA TYR A 174 -14.38 6.04 -9.57
C TYR A 174 -12.90 6.32 -9.89
N LEU A 175 -12.57 6.65 -11.13
CA LEU A 175 -11.18 6.91 -11.54
C LEU A 175 -10.61 8.17 -10.86
N CYS A 176 -11.42 9.23 -10.72
CA CYS A 176 -11.02 10.42 -9.99
C CYS A 176 -10.77 10.13 -8.50
N THR A 177 -11.61 9.30 -7.84
CA THR A 177 -11.39 8.91 -6.44
C THR A 177 -10.14 8.05 -6.27
N MET A 178 -9.80 7.21 -7.25
CA MET A 178 -8.56 6.41 -7.24
C MET A 178 -7.32 7.30 -7.40
N LEU A 179 -7.31 8.24 -8.36
CA LEU A 179 -6.19 9.18 -8.53
C LEU A 179 -6.04 10.11 -7.32
N LEU A 180 -7.15 10.55 -6.72
CA LEU A 180 -7.12 11.32 -5.48
C LEU A 180 -6.47 10.49 -4.34
N LEU A 181 -6.81 9.21 -4.24
CA LEU A 181 -6.21 8.32 -3.25
C LEU A 181 -4.69 8.18 -3.48
N GLU A 182 -4.24 8.09 -4.73
CA GLU A 182 -2.82 8.07 -5.10
C GLU A 182 -2.09 9.31 -4.59
N THR A 183 -2.63 10.50 -4.86
CA THR A 183 -2.02 11.77 -4.40
C THR A 183 -1.91 11.86 -2.89
N LEU A 184 -2.98 11.50 -2.17
CA LEU A 184 -3.01 11.56 -0.71
C LEU A 184 -2.02 10.59 -0.06
N LEU A 185 -1.85 9.38 -0.64
CA LEU A 185 -0.88 8.41 -0.16
C LEU A 185 0.56 8.83 -0.43
N ILE A 186 0.84 9.41 -1.59
CA ILE A 186 2.17 9.97 -1.89
C ILE A 186 2.47 11.10 -0.90
N LEU A 187 1.56 12.05 -0.70
CA LEU A 187 1.73 13.16 0.24
C LEU A 187 1.99 12.67 1.66
N LEU A 188 1.28 11.63 2.11
CA LEU A 188 1.47 11.07 3.44
C LEU A 188 2.91 10.59 3.68
N PHE A 189 3.56 9.98 2.67
CA PHE A 189 4.92 9.43 2.82
C PHE A 189 6.03 10.45 2.62
N ILE A 190 5.75 11.62 2.03
CA ILE A 190 6.78 12.65 1.75
C ILE A 190 6.71 13.85 2.69
N VAL A 191 5.63 14.02 3.45
CA VAL A 191 5.47 15.15 4.38
C VAL A 191 6.39 15.00 5.57
N THR A 192 7.04 16.11 5.97
CA THR A 192 7.96 16.21 7.12
C THR A 192 7.38 17.00 8.29
N ASP A 193 6.07 17.21 8.31
CA ASP A 193 5.30 17.89 9.36
C ASP A 193 4.27 16.94 9.97
N ILE A 194 4.20 16.85 11.33
CA ILE A 194 3.34 15.90 12.04
C ILE A 194 1.85 16.24 11.88
N MET A 195 1.50 17.52 11.78
CA MET A 195 0.10 17.93 11.60
C MET A 195 -0.39 17.62 10.19
N LEU A 196 0.44 17.88 9.18
CA LEU A 196 0.14 17.54 7.79
C LEU A 196 0.11 16.01 7.60
N PHE A 197 1.01 15.27 8.26
CA PHE A 197 0.95 13.81 8.28
C PHE A 197 -0.41 13.33 8.80
N TYR A 198 -0.91 13.89 9.91
CA TYR A 198 -2.22 13.56 10.45
C TYR A 198 -3.35 13.88 9.45
N ILE A 199 -3.32 15.05 8.83
CA ILE A 199 -4.32 15.47 7.85
C ILE A 199 -4.38 14.49 6.68
N PHE A 200 -3.24 14.09 6.12
CA PHE A 200 -3.22 13.13 5.01
C PHE A 200 -3.58 11.71 5.46
N PHE A 201 -3.16 11.32 6.67
CA PHE A 201 -3.51 10.03 7.27
C PHE A 201 -5.03 9.83 7.40
N GLU A 202 -5.76 10.89 7.76
CA GLU A 202 -7.22 10.89 7.82
C GLU A 202 -7.87 11.07 6.44
N SER A 203 -7.34 11.97 5.61
CA SER A 203 -7.93 12.26 4.29
C SER A 203 -8.00 11.04 3.38
N VAL A 204 -7.06 10.10 3.49
CA VAL A 204 -7.05 8.81 2.77
C VAL A 204 -8.33 7.99 3.06
N LEU A 205 -8.95 8.15 4.21
CA LEU A 205 -10.17 7.40 4.58
C LEU A 205 -11.37 7.78 3.72
N ILE A 206 -11.47 9.03 3.26
CA ILE A 206 -12.61 9.51 2.48
C ILE A 206 -12.71 8.79 1.13
N PRO A 207 -11.67 8.76 0.28
CA PRO A 207 -11.72 7.99 -0.96
C PRO A 207 -11.93 6.49 -0.72
N LEU A 208 -11.32 5.92 0.32
CA LEU A 208 -11.50 4.50 0.66
C LEU A 208 -12.94 4.18 1.09
N PHE A 209 -13.55 5.03 1.90
CA PHE A 209 -14.96 4.91 2.29
C PHE A 209 -15.86 4.91 1.05
N LEU A 210 -15.62 5.82 0.10
CA LEU A 210 -16.36 5.89 -1.16
C LEU A 210 -16.14 4.65 -2.03
N ILE A 211 -14.89 4.19 -2.18
CA ILE A 211 -14.55 3.02 -2.99
C ILE A 211 -15.23 1.76 -2.44
N VAL A 212 -15.20 1.54 -1.13
CA VAL A 212 -15.83 0.37 -0.50
C VAL A 212 -17.36 0.51 -0.49
N GLY A 213 -17.89 1.67 -0.14
CA GLY A 213 -19.32 1.88 0.04
C GLY A 213 -20.13 1.91 -1.25
N ILE A 214 -19.58 2.52 -2.32
CA ILE A 214 -20.28 2.67 -3.61
C ILE A 214 -20.04 1.45 -4.50
N TRP A 215 -18.78 1.05 -4.70
CA TRP A 215 -18.39 -0.01 -5.67
C TRP A 215 -18.14 -1.37 -5.02
N GLY A 216 -18.43 -1.54 -3.75
CA GLY A 216 -18.33 -2.83 -3.07
C GLY A 216 -19.23 -3.90 -3.64
N SER A 217 -18.88 -5.17 -3.40
CA SER A 217 -19.44 -6.33 -4.11
C SER A 217 -20.78 -6.83 -3.58
N SER A 218 -21.16 -6.56 -2.32
CA SER A 218 -22.39 -7.08 -1.72
C SER A 218 -23.24 -5.99 -1.02
N ALA A 219 -24.42 -6.37 -0.54
CA ALA A 219 -25.28 -5.49 0.23
C ALA A 219 -24.65 -5.02 1.55
N ASN A 220 -23.74 -5.80 2.13
CA ASN A 220 -23.04 -5.48 3.39
C ASN A 220 -21.92 -4.43 3.23
N ARG A 221 -21.62 -3.98 2.00
CA ARG A 221 -20.58 -2.99 1.68
C ARG A 221 -20.69 -1.69 2.49
N ILE A 222 -21.90 -1.20 2.68
CA ILE A 222 -22.16 0.03 3.44
C ILE A 222 -21.73 -0.16 4.90
N ARG A 223 -22.13 -1.27 5.53
CA ARG A 223 -21.73 -1.60 6.91
C ARG A 223 -20.22 -1.75 7.03
N ALA A 224 -19.57 -2.38 6.04
CA ALA A 224 -18.12 -2.55 6.01
C ALA A 224 -17.37 -1.21 5.86
N ALA A 225 -17.89 -0.30 5.02
CA ALA A 225 -17.35 1.05 4.85
C ALA A 225 -17.47 1.87 6.15
N PHE A 226 -18.63 1.84 6.81
CA PHE A 226 -18.80 2.50 8.10
C PHE A 226 -17.91 1.93 9.20
N LEU A 227 -17.72 0.61 9.25
CA LEU A 227 -16.80 0.01 10.22
C LEU A 227 -15.37 0.47 9.98
N LEU A 228 -14.89 0.47 8.73
CA LEU A 228 -13.57 0.98 8.37
C LEU A 228 -13.43 2.44 8.84
N PHE A 229 -14.39 3.30 8.49
CA PHE A 229 -14.35 4.71 8.81
C PHE A 229 -14.41 4.98 10.32
N LEU A 230 -15.39 4.40 11.04
CA LEU A 230 -15.57 4.67 12.46
C LEU A 230 -14.43 4.14 13.33
N PHE A 231 -13.91 2.93 13.04
CA PHE A 231 -12.78 2.39 13.80
C PHE A 231 -11.52 3.25 13.64
N THR A 232 -11.20 3.63 12.40
CA THR A 232 -9.99 4.41 12.12
C THR A 232 -10.12 5.84 12.62
N LEU A 233 -11.29 6.48 12.45
CA LEU A 233 -11.54 7.83 12.97
C LEU A 233 -11.49 7.88 14.50
N ALA A 234 -12.07 6.89 15.19
CA ALA A 234 -12.04 6.85 16.65
C ALA A 234 -10.61 6.78 17.19
N GLY A 235 -9.72 6.01 16.53
CA GLY A 235 -8.32 5.95 16.92
C GLY A 235 -7.55 7.23 16.64
N SER A 236 -7.77 7.84 15.49
CA SER A 236 -7.03 9.02 15.08
C SER A 236 -7.38 10.28 15.87
N LEU A 237 -8.55 10.36 16.48
CA LEU A 237 -8.87 11.43 17.42
C LEU A 237 -7.93 11.45 18.64
N PHE A 238 -7.54 10.29 19.17
CA PHE A 238 -6.53 10.23 20.23
C PHE A 238 -5.15 10.69 19.73
N MET A 239 -4.79 10.34 18.49
CA MET A 239 -3.56 10.81 17.86
C MET A 239 -3.58 12.33 17.70
N LEU A 240 -4.71 12.94 17.28
CA LEU A 240 -4.83 14.39 17.17
C LEU A 240 -4.58 15.10 18.51
N LEU A 241 -5.16 14.60 19.60
CA LEU A 241 -4.94 15.16 20.93
C LEU A 241 -3.45 15.11 21.31
N SER A 242 -2.77 14.00 21.02
CA SER A 242 -1.33 13.86 21.26
C SER A 242 -0.51 14.84 20.41
N ILE A 243 -0.85 15.03 19.13
CA ILE A 243 -0.17 15.99 18.24
C ILE A 243 -0.33 17.43 18.73
N LEU A 244 -1.54 17.81 19.18
CA LEU A 244 -1.78 19.12 19.74
C LEU A 244 -1.00 19.36 21.04
N ALA A 245 -0.85 18.32 21.87
CA ALA A 245 -0.01 18.38 23.07
C ALA A 245 1.49 18.47 22.74
N ILE A 246 1.96 17.78 21.68
CA ILE A 246 3.34 17.95 21.15
C ILE A 246 3.55 19.38 20.72
N TYR A 247 2.64 19.93 19.90
CA TYR A 247 2.72 21.32 19.44
C TYR A 247 2.74 22.33 20.61
N TYR A 248 1.94 22.10 21.65
CA TYR A 248 1.91 22.97 22.83
C TYR A 248 3.27 22.98 23.58
N ASN A 249 3.96 21.84 23.65
CA ASN A 249 5.25 21.73 24.36
C ASN A 249 6.43 22.21 23.50
N VAL A 250 6.46 21.91 22.21
CA VAL A 250 7.60 22.20 21.30
C VAL A 250 7.45 23.56 20.62
N GLY A 251 6.22 24.02 20.39
CA GLY A 251 5.93 25.26 19.63
C GLY A 251 6.03 25.09 18.10
N SER A 252 6.35 23.88 17.61
CA SER A 252 6.48 23.57 16.18
C SER A 252 5.89 22.19 15.87
N THR A 253 5.52 21.99 14.59
CA THR A 253 5.03 20.71 14.05
C THR A 253 6.05 20.03 13.15
N ASP A 254 7.20 20.62 12.89
CA ASP A 254 8.28 20.11 12.06
C ASP A 254 8.94 18.89 12.70
N PHE A 255 9.12 17.81 11.95
CA PHE A 255 9.76 16.57 12.39
C PHE A 255 11.19 16.78 12.94
N GLN A 256 12.00 17.62 12.28
CA GLN A 256 13.38 17.88 12.72
C GLN A 256 13.44 18.61 14.05
N LEU A 257 12.54 19.58 14.27
CA LEU A 257 12.47 20.33 15.52
C LEU A 257 11.91 19.48 16.67
N ILE A 258 10.91 18.64 16.39
CA ILE A 258 10.35 17.72 17.40
C ILE A 258 11.39 16.68 17.85
N GLN A 259 12.21 16.17 16.92
CA GLN A 259 13.26 15.19 17.23
C GLN A 259 14.33 15.75 18.17
N GLN A 260 14.63 17.05 18.09
CA GLN A 260 15.62 17.71 18.96
C GLN A 260 15.08 18.01 20.37
N TYR A 261 13.76 17.91 20.56
CA TYR A 261 13.13 18.22 21.84
C TYR A 261 13.06 16.99 22.74
N SER A 262 13.57 17.10 23.97
CA SER A 262 13.50 16.07 24.98
C SER A 262 12.22 16.20 25.82
N PHE A 263 11.28 15.26 25.66
CA PHE A 263 10.06 15.21 26.46
C PHE A 263 10.31 14.56 27.83
N ASP A 264 9.62 15.06 28.88
CA ASP A 264 9.58 14.36 30.15
C ASP A 264 9.03 12.94 29.99
N PRO A 265 9.64 11.91 30.65
CA PRO A 265 9.21 10.51 30.49
C PRO A 265 7.73 10.24 30.82
N SER A 266 7.13 11.02 31.73
CA SER A 266 5.70 10.93 32.07
C SER A 266 4.81 11.42 30.94
N ILE A 267 5.15 12.54 30.33
CA ILE A 267 4.43 13.13 29.19
C ILE A 267 4.60 12.24 27.97
N GLN A 268 5.83 11.76 27.72
CA GLN A 268 6.13 10.85 26.63
C GLN A 268 5.21 9.62 26.60
N LYS A 269 4.94 9.01 27.76
CA LYS A 269 4.06 7.83 27.87
C LYS A 269 2.61 8.13 27.49
N ILE A 270 2.10 9.30 27.86
CA ILE A 270 0.72 9.70 27.52
C ILE A 270 0.58 10.00 26.03
N LEU A 271 1.54 10.74 25.47
CA LEU A 271 1.60 11.04 24.03
C LEU A 271 1.69 9.76 23.20
N TRP A 272 2.58 8.86 23.62
CA TRP A 272 2.77 7.57 22.97
C TRP A 272 1.48 6.75 22.96
N ALA A 273 0.78 6.66 24.10
CA ALA A 273 -0.47 5.89 24.19
C ALA A 273 -1.54 6.41 23.21
N GLY A 274 -1.73 7.72 23.11
CA GLY A 274 -2.69 8.31 22.19
C GLY A 274 -2.35 8.05 20.71
N ILE A 275 -1.07 8.16 20.32
CA ILE A 275 -0.62 7.87 18.95
C ILE A 275 -0.70 6.37 18.66
N PHE A 276 -0.28 5.52 19.62
CA PHE A 276 -0.26 4.07 19.44
C PHE A 276 -1.65 3.48 19.22
N ILE A 277 -2.72 3.98 19.86
CA ILE A 277 -4.08 3.52 19.60
C ILE A 277 -4.43 3.66 18.11
N SER A 278 -4.09 4.78 17.49
CA SER A 278 -4.33 4.99 16.08
C SER A 278 -3.55 4.01 15.22
N MET A 279 -2.26 3.82 15.53
CA MET A 279 -1.40 2.89 14.80
C MET A 279 -1.85 1.43 15.00
N ALA A 280 -2.22 1.02 16.21
CA ALA A 280 -2.71 -0.32 16.52
C ALA A 280 -4.00 -0.69 15.77
N ILE A 281 -4.89 0.27 15.53
CA ILE A 281 -6.07 0.08 14.69
C ILE A 281 -5.68 -0.14 13.23
N LYS A 282 -4.77 0.67 12.71
CA LYS A 282 -4.30 0.57 11.32
C LYS A 282 -3.40 -0.66 11.08
N PHE A 283 -2.59 -1.10 12.08
CA PHE A 283 -1.83 -2.36 12.06
C PHE A 283 -2.70 -3.62 12.15
N PRO A 284 -3.97 -3.54 12.26
CA PRO A 284 -5.00 -4.38 12.83
C PRO A 284 -4.49 -5.35 13.93
N LEU A 285 -3.91 -4.81 14.99
CA LEU A 285 -3.48 -5.62 16.12
C LEU A 285 -4.67 -6.12 16.95
N TRP A 286 -4.52 -7.27 17.59
CA TRP A 286 -5.51 -7.77 18.53
C TRP A 286 -5.68 -6.79 19.70
N PRO A 287 -6.93 -6.43 20.12
CA PRO A 287 -8.24 -6.87 19.62
C PRO A 287 -8.87 -5.97 18.54
N LEU A 288 -8.11 -5.00 17.96
CA LEU A 288 -8.62 -3.90 17.14
C LEU A 288 -8.75 -4.22 15.62
N TYR A 289 -8.67 -5.49 15.22
CA TYR A 289 -8.61 -5.93 13.83
C TYR A 289 -9.95 -6.17 13.13
N SER A 290 -11.08 -6.05 13.87
CA SER A 290 -12.40 -6.52 13.38
C SER A 290 -12.93 -5.80 12.13
N TRP A 291 -12.44 -4.62 11.82
CA TRP A 291 -12.80 -3.84 10.64
C TRP A 291 -12.15 -4.39 9.36
N LEU A 292 -10.91 -4.93 9.46
CA LEU A 292 -10.09 -5.25 8.29
C LEU A 292 -10.72 -6.33 7.41
N TYR A 293 -11.05 -7.50 7.97
CA TYR A 293 -11.57 -8.61 7.19
C TYR A 293 -12.91 -8.28 6.53
N ARG A 294 -13.75 -7.46 7.16
CA ARG A 294 -15.02 -7.01 6.58
C ARG A 294 -14.81 -6.03 5.45
N ALA A 295 -13.91 -5.07 5.63
CA ALA A 295 -13.54 -4.12 4.60
C ALA A 295 -13.00 -4.83 3.35
N HIS A 296 -12.06 -5.77 3.53
CA HIS A 296 -11.49 -6.55 2.41
C HIS A 296 -12.50 -7.47 1.72
N ALA A 297 -13.37 -8.14 2.49
CA ALA A 297 -14.35 -9.03 1.92
C ALA A 297 -15.32 -8.29 0.99
N GLU A 298 -15.72 -7.07 1.37
CA GLU A 298 -16.73 -6.30 0.63
C GLU A 298 -16.15 -5.31 -0.38
N ALA A 299 -14.88 -4.90 -0.24
CA ALA A 299 -14.23 -3.98 -1.17
C ALA A 299 -14.18 -4.51 -2.61
N PRO A 300 -14.27 -3.64 -3.63
CA PRO A 300 -13.94 -4.02 -5.00
C PRO A 300 -12.47 -4.46 -5.07
N ILE A 301 -12.09 -5.15 -6.15
CA ILE A 301 -10.75 -5.76 -6.28
C ILE A 301 -9.64 -4.73 -6.07
N ALA A 302 -9.71 -3.59 -6.78
CA ALA A 302 -8.72 -2.51 -6.60
C ALA A 302 -8.69 -1.96 -5.18
N GLY A 303 -9.85 -1.80 -4.52
CA GLY A 303 -9.91 -1.42 -3.11
C GLY A 303 -9.20 -2.43 -2.20
N SER A 304 -9.37 -3.73 -2.44
CA SER A 304 -8.66 -4.78 -1.68
C SER A 304 -7.15 -4.76 -1.94
N ILE A 305 -6.70 -4.51 -3.19
CA ILE A 305 -5.28 -4.36 -3.56
C ILE A 305 -4.66 -3.20 -2.79
N LEU A 306 -5.29 -2.02 -2.80
CA LEU A 306 -4.76 -0.82 -2.15
C LEU A 306 -4.81 -0.91 -0.62
N LEU A 307 -5.90 -1.44 -0.05
CA LEU A 307 -6.01 -1.66 1.40
C LEU A 307 -4.89 -2.58 1.90
N ALA A 308 -4.68 -3.72 1.25
CA ALA A 308 -3.64 -4.68 1.64
C ALA A 308 -2.22 -4.21 1.29
N GLY A 309 -2.06 -3.60 0.12
CA GLY A 309 -0.76 -3.21 -0.41
C GLY A 309 -0.16 -1.99 0.27
N ILE A 310 -0.97 -0.96 0.58
CA ILE A 310 -0.45 0.35 0.98
C ILE A 310 -1.05 0.83 2.31
N VAL A 311 -2.37 0.75 2.49
CA VAL A 311 -3.04 1.38 3.63
C VAL A 311 -2.57 0.80 4.97
N LEU A 312 -2.29 -0.50 5.04
CA LEU A 312 -1.70 -1.11 6.23
C LEU A 312 -0.28 -0.57 6.52
N LYS A 313 0.48 -0.21 5.47
CA LYS A 313 1.86 0.30 5.60
C LYS A 313 1.93 1.74 6.11
N MET A 314 0.82 2.48 6.05
CA MET A 314 0.72 3.77 6.72
C MET A 314 0.99 3.64 8.23
N ALA A 315 0.56 2.52 8.84
CA ALA A 315 0.85 2.26 10.26
C ALA A 315 2.33 1.95 10.51
N THR A 316 2.96 1.16 9.63
CA THR A 316 4.41 0.87 9.70
C THR A 316 5.22 2.17 9.62
N TYR A 317 4.95 2.99 8.60
CA TYR A 317 5.62 4.27 8.41
C TYR A 317 5.34 5.25 9.57
N GLY A 318 4.08 5.37 9.99
CA GLY A 318 3.70 6.25 11.11
C GLY A 318 4.31 5.81 12.44
N SER A 319 4.46 4.50 12.68
CA SER A 319 5.15 4.01 13.89
C SER A 319 6.64 4.30 13.85
N LEU A 320 7.30 4.16 12.70
CA LEU A 320 8.71 4.52 12.54
C LEU A 320 8.91 6.02 12.79
N ARG A 321 8.12 6.88 12.14
CA ARG A 321 8.29 8.33 12.16
C ARG A 321 7.83 8.99 13.44
N VAL A 322 6.72 8.54 14.03
CA VAL A 322 6.10 9.27 15.14
C VAL A 322 6.39 8.59 16.48
N LEU A 323 6.30 7.24 16.55
CA LEU A 323 6.49 6.55 17.83
C LEU A 323 7.97 6.31 18.14
N LEU A 324 8.72 5.74 17.19
CA LEU A 324 10.12 5.38 17.44
C LEU A 324 11.05 6.59 17.38
N GLN A 325 10.81 7.54 16.48
CA GLN A 325 11.67 8.69 16.27
C GLN A 325 11.48 9.79 17.34
N PHE A 326 10.22 10.09 17.75
CA PHE A 326 9.96 11.20 18.68
C PHE A 326 9.80 10.77 20.12
N LEU A 327 9.40 9.52 20.37
CA LEU A 327 9.05 9.00 21.69
C LEU A 327 9.80 7.68 21.99
N PRO A 328 11.15 7.65 21.91
CA PRO A 328 11.94 6.42 22.04
C PRO A 328 11.81 5.77 23.41
N ASP A 329 11.86 6.55 24.52
CA ASP A 329 11.78 6.02 25.88
C ASP A 329 10.42 5.36 26.17
N ALA A 330 9.33 6.00 25.70
CA ALA A 330 8.01 5.43 25.84
C ALA A 330 7.84 4.19 24.96
N SER A 331 8.42 4.17 23.77
CA SER A 331 8.41 3.01 22.88
C SER A 331 9.14 1.81 23.49
N TYR A 332 10.27 2.05 24.14
CA TYR A 332 10.97 1.02 24.90
C TYR A 332 10.15 0.53 26.10
N TYR A 333 9.57 1.45 26.89
CA TYR A 333 8.73 1.11 28.05
C TYR A 333 7.51 0.28 27.70
N PHE A 334 6.83 0.59 26.60
CA PHE A 334 5.62 -0.11 26.15
C PHE A 334 5.89 -1.27 25.17
N SER A 335 7.14 -1.57 24.85
CA SER A 335 7.48 -2.69 23.97
C SER A 335 6.88 -4.04 24.41
N PRO A 336 6.83 -4.41 25.73
CA PRO A 336 6.18 -5.67 26.14
C PRO A 336 4.67 -5.70 25.83
N LEU A 337 3.98 -4.56 25.95
CA LEU A 337 2.57 -4.46 25.61
C LEU A 337 2.36 -4.68 24.11
N VAL A 338 3.16 -4.02 23.26
CA VAL A 338 3.06 -4.19 21.80
C VAL A 338 3.39 -5.62 21.40
N GLN A 339 4.43 -6.22 22.00
CA GLN A 339 4.83 -7.60 21.73
C GLN A 339 3.72 -8.59 22.09
N THR A 340 3.04 -8.42 23.22
CA THR A 340 1.92 -9.29 23.60
C THR A 340 0.74 -9.14 22.62
N MET A 341 0.36 -7.92 22.25
CA MET A 341 -0.69 -7.69 21.26
C MET A 341 -0.35 -8.28 19.89
N ALA A 342 0.91 -8.18 19.48
CA ALA A 342 1.40 -8.71 18.22
C ALA A 342 1.39 -10.26 18.20
N ILE A 343 1.86 -10.94 19.27
CA ILE A 343 1.78 -12.40 19.40
C ILE A 343 0.33 -12.88 19.35
N MET A 344 -0.56 -12.21 20.10
CA MET A 344 -1.99 -12.54 20.08
C MET A 344 -2.57 -12.38 18.68
N SER A 345 -2.20 -11.32 17.93
CA SER A 345 -2.63 -11.16 16.54
C SER A 345 -2.08 -12.25 15.63
N ILE A 346 -0.81 -12.66 15.78
CA ILE A 346 -0.21 -13.73 14.97
C ILE A 346 -0.94 -15.05 15.20
N ILE A 347 -1.11 -15.46 16.46
CA ILE A 347 -1.70 -16.76 16.80
C ILE A 347 -3.20 -16.79 16.51
N TYR A 348 -3.97 -15.81 17.00
CA TYR A 348 -5.43 -15.82 16.84
C TYR A 348 -5.85 -15.60 15.39
N ALA A 349 -5.17 -14.70 14.66
CA ALA A 349 -5.49 -14.51 13.25
C ALA A 349 -5.20 -15.76 12.44
N SER A 350 -4.06 -16.43 12.64
CA SER A 350 -3.73 -17.65 11.91
C SER A 350 -4.66 -18.82 12.25
N LEU A 351 -5.07 -18.99 13.49
CA LEU A 351 -6.10 -19.97 13.86
C LEU A 351 -7.45 -19.64 13.24
N ALA A 352 -7.81 -18.35 13.18
CA ALA A 352 -9.05 -17.91 12.54
C ALA A 352 -9.01 -18.15 11.02
N THR A 353 -7.86 -17.97 10.34
CA THR A 353 -7.71 -18.24 8.90
C THR A 353 -8.01 -19.69 8.55
N LEU A 354 -7.61 -20.66 9.38
CA LEU A 354 -7.88 -22.08 9.17
C LEU A 354 -9.39 -22.42 9.15
N ARG A 355 -10.23 -21.60 9.77
CA ARG A 355 -11.69 -21.83 9.89
C ARG A 355 -12.53 -20.96 8.94
N GLN A 356 -11.90 -20.06 8.15
CA GLN A 356 -12.63 -19.21 7.22
C GLN A 356 -13.27 -20.01 6.09
N THR A 357 -14.50 -19.66 5.75
CA THR A 357 -15.25 -20.25 4.65
C THR A 357 -15.20 -19.40 3.38
N ASP A 358 -14.89 -18.11 3.51
CA ASP A 358 -14.72 -17.13 2.44
C ASP A 358 -13.23 -16.94 2.15
N PHE A 359 -12.79 -17.17 0.90
CA PHE A 359 -11.37 -17.07 0.55
C PHE A 359 -10.84 -15.62 0.60
N LYS A 360 -11.68 -14.60 0.33
CA LYS A 360 -11.27 -13.19 0.47
C LYS A 360 -11.01 -12.83 1.93
N ALA A 361 -11.88 -13.32 2.83
CA ALA A 361 -11.69 -13.14 4.26
C ALA A 361 -10.45 -13.90 4.76
N LEU A 362 -10.17 -15.10 4.23
CA LEU A 362 -8.99 -15.88 4.58
C LEU A 362 -7.70 -15.11 4.25
N VAL A 363 -7.58 -14.55 3.04
CA VAL A 363 -6.42 -13.71 2.66
C VAL A 363 -6.32 -12.46 3.54
N ALA A 364 -7.45 -11.84 3.92
CA ALA A 364 -7.43 -10.69 4.84
C ALA A 364 -6.94 -11.06 6.25
N TYR A 365 -7.33 -12.23 6.79
CA TYR A 365 -6.84 -12.70 8.09
C TYR A 365 -5.36 -13.06 8.06
N SER A 366 -4.83 -13.61 6.95
CA SER A 366 -3.38 -13.86 6.83
C SER A 366 -2.57 -12.57 6.92
N SER A 367 -3.09 -11.47 6.37
CA SER A 367 -2.46 -10.15 6.48
C SER A 367 -2.32 -9.65 7.92
N ILE A 368 -3.29 -9.97 8.81
CA ILE A 368 -3.20 -9.63 10.23
C ILE A 368 -2.00 -10.32 10.89
N GLY A 369 -1.75 -11.58 10.55
CA GLY A 369 -0.59 -12.33 11.05
C GLY A 369 0.73 -11.68 10.64
N HIS A 370 0.91 -11.36 9.35
CA HIS A 370 2.13 -10.71 8.85
C HIS A 370 2.32 -9.31 9.44
N MET A 371 1.24 -8.52 9.59
CA MET A 371 1.32 -7.22 10.26
C MET A 371 1.69 -7.34 11.74
N GLY A 372 1.31 -8.44 12.40
CA GLY A 372 1.78 -8.76 13.75
C GLY A 372 3.30 -8.98 13.81
N ILE A 373 3.89 -9.72 12.86
CA ILE A 373 5.35 -9.92 12.75
C ILE A 373 6.05 -8.59 12.49
N ILE A 374 5.51 -7.73 11.61
CA ILE A 374 6.02 -6.38 11.34
C ILE A 374 6.05 -5.55 12.63
N ALA A 375 4.96 -5.55 13.41
CA ALA A 375 4.91 -4.83 14.68
C ALA A 375 5.94 -5.35 15.68
N LEU A 376 6.18 -6.66 15.76
CA LEU A 376 7.25 -7.23 16.58
C LEU A 376 8.64 -6.72 16.17
N GLY A 377 8.94 -6.73 14.88
CA GLY A 377 10.22 -6.25 14.35
C GLY A 377 10.45 -4.76 14.66
N LEU A 378 9.41 -3.92 14.49
CA LEU A 378 9.51 -2.49 14.80
C LEU A 378 9.85 -2.21 16.27
N PHE A 379 9.20 -2.92 17.20
CA PHE A 379 9.39 -2.71 18.64
C PHE A 379 10.40 -3.67 19.27
N SER A 380 11.34 -4.20 18.48
CA SER A 380 12.48 -5.00 18.94
C SER A 380 13.69 -4.15 19.34
N ASN A 381 13.71 -2.85 19.01
CA ASN A 381 14.84 -1.93 19.22
C ASN A 381 16.19 -2.47 18.69
N THR A 382 16.15 -3.18 17.57
CA THR A 382 17.32 -3.73 16.88
C THR A 382 17.30 -3.30 15.42
N ILE A 383 18.46 -3.07 14.82
CA ILE A 383 18.59 -2.69 13.40
C ILE A 383 17.90 -3.74 12.53
N GLN A 384 18.26 -5.02 12.73
CA GLN A 384 17.71 -6.15 11.96
C GLN A 384 16.18 -6.25 12.05
N GLY A 385 15.61 -5.98 13.25
CA GLY A 385 14.16 -6.03 13.43
C GLY A 385 13.44 -4.91 12.68
N ILE A 386 13.99 -3.70 12.70
CA ILE A 386 13.39 -2.55 11.99
C ILE A 386 13.54 -2.71 10.49
N GLU A 387 14.72 -3.05 9.99
CA GLU A 387 14.95 -3.34 8.56
C GLU A 387 14.06 -4.48 8.06
N GLY A 388 14.00 -5.57 8.84
CA GLY A 388 13.12 -6.69 8.56
C GLY A 388 11.65 -6.28 8.46
N SER A 389 11.19 -5.37 9.33
CA SER A 389 9.82 -4.85 9.33
C SER A 389 9.51 -4.03 8.08
N ILE A 390 10.47 -3.23 7.59
CA ILE A 390 10.34 -2.44 6.37
C ILE A 390 10.29 -3.37 5.15
N ILE A 391 11.24 -4.33 5.04
CA ILE A 391 11.24 -5.31 3.94
C ILE A 391 9.97 -6.13 3.94
N LEU A 392 9.53 -6.65 5.11
CA LEU A 392 8.32 -7.43 5.20
C LEU A 392 7.07 -6.62 4.81
N SER A 393 7.05 -5.33 5.14
CA SER A 393 5.98 -4.42 4.72
C SER A 393 5.91 -4.31 3.20
N ILE A 394 7.05 -4.14 2.52
CA ILE A 394 7.14 -4.05 1.06
C ILE A 394 6.79 -5.41 0.43
N ALA A 395 7.36 -6.49 0.94
CA ALA A 395 7.11 -7.85 0.46
C ALA A 395 5.63 -8.26 0.57
N HIS A 396 5.00 -8.00 1.72
CA HIS A 396 3.57 -8.18 1.90
C HIS A 396 2.76 -7.29 0.92
N GLY A 397 3.27 -6.10 0.57
CA GLY A 397 2.71 -5.21 -0.45
C GLY A 397 2.71 -5.81 -1.86
N PHE A 398 3.52 -6.82 -2.15
CA PHE A 398 3.50 -7.56 -3.42
C PHE A 398 2.65 -8.84 -3.32
N VAL A 399 2.87 -9.64 -2.30
CA VAL A 399 2.25 -10.96 -2.16
C VAL A 399 0.75 -10.89 -1.90
N SER A 400 0.32 -10.02 -0.98
CA SER A 400 -1.10 -9.97 -0.61
C SER A 400 -1.99 -9.38 -1.73
N PRO A 401 -1.61 -8.30 -2.47
CA PRO A 401 -2.35 -7.89 -3.65
C PRO A 401 -2.42 -8.96 -4.74
N ALA A 402 -1.34 -9.73 -4.96
CA ALA A 402 -1.35 -10.83 -5.92
C ALA A 402 -2.38 -11.92 -5.53
N LEU A 403 -2.44 -12.29 -4.26
CA LEU A 403 -3.45 -13.22 -3.76
C LEU A 403 -4.86 -12.65 -3.93
N PHE A 404 -5.09 -11.36 -3.65
CA PHE A 404 -6.39 -10.73 -3.89
C PHE A 404 -6.76 -10.66 -5.37
N ILE A 405 -5.79 -10.48 -6.29
CA ILE A 405 -6.03 -10.56 -7.73
C ILE A 405 -6.43 -11.98 -8.12
N LEU A 406 -5.69 -13.00 -7.70
CA LEU A 406 -5.97 -14.41 -8.02
C LEU A 406 -7.36 -14.83 -7.51
N VAL A 407 -7.66 -14.50 -6.27
CA VAL A 407 -8.90 -14.90 -5.62
C VAL A 407 -10.08 -14.02 -6.06
N GLY A 408 -9.87 -12.71 -6.21
CA GLY A 408 -10.93 -11.74 -6.52
C GLY A 408 -11.13 -11.54 -8.01
N ALA A 409 -10.08 -11.16 -8.78
CA ALA A 409 -10.22 -10.87 -10.21
C ALA A 409 -10.30 -12.12 -11.07
N VAL A 410 -9.66 -13.23 -10.65
CA VAL A 410 -9.66 -14.47 -11.45
C VAL A 410 -10.78 -15.41 -11.01
N LEU A 411 -10.84 -15.83 -9.75
CA LEU A 411 -11.87 -16.78 -9.32
C LEU A 411 -13.24 -16.13 -9.16
N TYR A 412 -13.36 -15.08 -8.35
CA TYR A 412 -14.67 -14.49 -8.06
C TYR A 412 -15.36 -13.91 -9.29
N ASP A 413 -14.60 -13.24 -10.18
CA ASP A 413 -15.19 -12.67 -11.41
C ASP A 413 -15.72 -13.72 -12.39
N ARG A 414 -15.23 -14.98 -12.29
CA ARG A 414 -15.70 -16.09 -13.14
C ARG A 414 -16.87 -16.84 -12.55
N PHE A 415 -16.83 -17.08 -11.25
CA PHE A 415 -17.77 -17.98 -10.57
C PHE A 415 -18.78 -17.28 -9.67
N HIS A 416 -18.59 -15.98 -9.39
CA HIS A 416 -19.46 -15.14 -8.56
C HIS A 416 -19.73 -15.70 -7.15
N THR A 417 -18.92 -16.65 -6.68
CA THR A 417 -18.99 -17.22 -5.33
C THR A 417 -17.66 -17.05 -4.62
N ARG A 418 -17.69 -16.77 -3.30
CA ARG A 418 -16.51 -16.62 -2.46
C ARG A 418 -16.29 -17.80 -1.52
N THR A 419 -17.25 -18.76 -1.50
CA THR A 419 -17.24 -19.88 -0.57
C THR A 419 -16.29 -20.97 -1.05
N ILE A 420 -15.22 -21.22 -0.27
CA ILE A 420 -14.16 -22.20 -0.59
C ILE A 420 -14.72 -23.59 -0.85
N ARG A 421 -15.79 -23.97 -0.16
CA ARG A 421 -16.40 -25.30 -0.25
C ARG A 421 -16.85 -25.70 -1.66
N TYR A 422 -17.19 -24.73 -2.51
CA TYR A 422 -17.64 -24.99 -3.89
C TYR A 422 -16.49 -25.25 -4.86
N TYR A 423 -15.26 -24.86 -4.49
CA TYR A 423 -14.08 -24.98 -5.34
C TYR A 423 -13.40 -26.33 -5.13
N ARG A 424 -13.20 -27.08 -6.20
CA ARG A 424 -12.44 -28.33 -6.23
C ARG A 424 -11.91 -28.58 -7.63
N GLY A 425 -10.73 -29.18 -7.77
CA GLY A 425 -10.17 -29.64 -9.03
C GLY A 425 -9.88 -28.52 -10.05
N VAL A 426 -9.57 -27.30 -9.57
CA VAL A 426 -9.35 -26.14 -10.46
C VAL A 426 -8.13 -26.36 -11.37
N VAL A 427 -7.14 -27.16 -10.94
CA VAL A 427 -5.97 -27.51 -11.76
C VAL A 427 -6.34 -28.13 -13.11
N THR A 428 -7.44 -28.88 -13.19
CA THR A 428 -7.80 -29.60 -14.41
C THR A 428 -8.23 -28.69 -15.56
N TYR A 429 -8.83 -27.53 -15.27
CA TYR A 429 -9.34 -26.61 -16.28
C TYR A 429 -8.69 -25.21 -16.24
N MET A 430 -7.93 -24.90 -15.19
CA MET A 430 -7.17 -23.64 -15.06
C MET A 430 -5.72 -23.92 -14.58
N PRO A 431 -4.87 -24.58 -15.38
CA PRO A 431 -3.53 -24.96 -14.97
C PRO A 431 -2.61 -23.75 -14.71
N ILE A 432 -2.67 -22.71 -15.55
CA ILE A 432 -1.83 -21.50 -15.38
C ILE A 432 -2.21 -20.77 -14.08
N PHE A 433 -3.51 -20.63 -13.80
CA PHE A 433 -3.97 -20.08 -12.53
C PHE A 433 -3.40 -20.86 -11.35
N SER A 434 -3.45 -22.19 -11.40
CA SER A 434 -3.00 -23.03 -10.28
C SER A 434 -1.50 -22.89 -10.01
N VAL A 435 -0.67 -22.70 -11.03
CA VAL A 435 0.76 -22.45 -10.87
C VAL A 435 1.01 -21.12 -10.15
N PHE A 436 0.40 -20.02 -10.61
CA PHE A 436 0.54 -18.73 -9.93
C PHE A 436 -0.03 -18.75 -8.51
N PHE A 437 -1.16 -19.40 -8.32
CA PHE A 437 -1.77 -19.54 -7.00
C PHE A 437 -0.89 -20.32 -6.04
N PHE A 438 -0.25 -21.39 -6.50
CA PHE A 438 0.74 -22.14 -5.74
C PHE A 438 1.94 -21.29 -5.34
N LEU A 439 2.54 -20.56 -6.28
CA LEU A 439 3.69 -19.71 -6.01
C LEU A 439 3.37 -18.65 -4.95
N PHE A 440 2.26 -17.93 -5.08
CA PHE A 440 1.91 -16.91 -4.10
C PHE A 440 1.43 -17.45 -2.75
N THR A 441 0.82 -18.64 -2.71
CA THR A 441 0.50 -19.30 -1.43
C THR A 441 1.76 -19.74 -0.69
N ILE A 442 2.77 -20.19 -1.40
CA ILE A 442 4.08 -20.53 -0.85
C ILE A 442 4.82 -19.26 -0.39
N PHE A 443 4.81 -18.20 -1.16
CA PHE A 443 5.42 -16.92 -0.76
C PHE A 443 4.74 -16.30 0.47
N ASN A 444 3.44 -16.47 0.58
CA ASN A 444 2.70 -16.07 1.78
C ASN A 444 3.04 -16.93 3.01
N ALA A 445 3.49 -18.16 2.81
CA ALA A 445 3.99 -19.04 3.89
C ALA A 445 5.43 -18.74 4.31
N GLY A 446 6.14 -17.80 3.64
CA GLY A 446 7.50 -17.43 3.99
C GLY A 446 8.54 -18.50 3.59
N ILE A 447 8.47 -19.05 2.37
CA ILE A 447 9.48 -20.00 1.88
C ILE A 447 10.73 -19.26 1.39
N PRO A 448 11.95 -19.84 1.57
CA PRO A 448 13.19 -19.31 1.02
C PRO A 448 13.06 -18.88 -0.44
N LEU A 449 13.81 -17.87 -0.87
CA LEU A 449 13.74 -17.17 -2.15
C LEU A 449 12.55 -16.19 -2.31
N SER A 450 11.67 -16.06 -1.31
CA SER A 450 10.65 -15.03 -1.30
C SER A 450 11.06 -13.84 -0.45
N ALA A 451 10.61 -12.64 -0.87
CA ALA A 451 10.84 -11.42 -0.10
C ALA A 451 10.24 -11.49 1.32
N ASN A 452 9.08 -12.18 1.49
CA ASN A 452 8.46 -12.38 2.80
C ASN A 452 9.37 -13.13 3.76
N TRP A 453 10.05 -14.19 3.28
CA TRP A 453 10.95 -14.99 4.09
C TRP A 453 12.07 -14.15 4.71
N ILE A 454 12.70 -13.28 3.92
CA ILE A 454 13.78 -12.42 4.40
C ILE A 454 13.28 -11.46 5.47
N GLY A 455 12.15 -10.80 5.22
CA GLY A 455 11.56 -9.88 6.18
C GLY A 455 11.14 -10.57 7.48
N GLU A 456 10.51 -11.74 7.42
CA GLU A 456 10.12 -12.54 8.59
C GLU A 456 11.34 -13.01 9.38
N LEU A 457 12.39 -13.48 8.69
CA LEU A 457 13.62 -13.94 9.31
C LEU A 457 14.33 -12.81 10.06
N LEU A 458 14.50 -11.64 9.43
CA LEU A 458 15.11 -10.47 10.07
C LEU A 458 14.29 -9.97 11.26
N CYS A 459 12.96 -9.91 11.15
CA CYS A 459 12.08 -9.56 12.26
C CYS A 459 12.25 -10.54 13.45
N LEU A 460 12.32 -11.85 13.18
CA LEU A 460 12.49 -12.86 14.22
C LEU A 460 13.89 -12.81 14.85
N ILE A 461 14.94 -12.58 14.07
CA ILE A 461 16.30 -12.38 14.59
C ILE A 461 16.32 -11.17 15.52
N GLY A 462 15.79 -10.02 15.08
CA GLY A 462 15.73 -8.82 15.89
C GLY A 462 14.91 -9.01 17.17
N THR A 463 13.75 -9.65 17.10
CA THR A 463 12.94 -9.95 18.28
C THR A 463 13.61 -10.97 19.21
N PHE A 464 14.37 -11.93 18.68
CA PHE A 464 15.11 -12.91 19.49
C PHE A 464 16.24 -12.25 20.29
N GLN A 465 16.94 -11.28 19.71
CA GLN A 465 17.97 -10.51 20.41
C GLN A 465 17.38 -9.72 21.58
N PHE A 466 16.17 -9.21 21.45
CA PHE A 466 15.49 -8.44 22.49
C PHE A 466 14.79 -9.33 23.53
N ASN A 467 14.00 -10.30 23.07
CA ASN A 467 13.26 -11.23 23.92
C ASN A 467 13.07 -12.60 23.23
N PRO A 468 13.86 -13.63 23.62
CA PRO A 468 13.80 -14.96 23.01
C PRO A 468 12.43 -15.65 23.12
N ILE A 469 11.73 -15.47 24.26
CA ILE A 469 10.42 -16.12 24.49
C ILE A 469 9.40 -15.60 23.48
N VAL A 470 9.38 -14.30 23.27
CA VAL A 470 8.49 -13.64 22.29
C VAL A 470 8.79 -14.15 20.88
N ALA A 471 10.06 -14.25 20.51
CA ALA A 471 10.48 -14.75 19.20
C ALA A 471 10.04 -16.20 18.96
N VAL A 472 10.19 -17.08 19.95
CA VAL A 472 9.73 -18.48 19.85
C VAL A 472 8.21 -18.57 19.66
N LEU A 473 7.44 -17.76 20.41
CA LEU A 473 5.99 -17.70 20.23
C LEU A 473 5.61 -17.14 18.85
N ALA A 474 6.31 -16.11 18.37
CA ALA A 474 6.09 -15.55 17.03
C ALA A 474 6.45 -16.53 15.91
N ALA A 475 7.50 -17.34 16.08
CA ALA A 475 7.90 -18.38 15.13
C ALA A 475 6.81 -19.44 14.90
N SER A 476 5.92 -19.69 15.88
CA SER A 476 4.75 -20.54 15.69
C SER A 476 3.84 -20.03 14.56
N GLY A 477 3.84 -18.71 14.30
CA GLY A 477 3.12 -18.09 13.20
C GLY A 477 3.56 -18.58 11.82
N ILE A 478 4.85 -18.90 11.62
CA ILE A 478 5.36 -19.43 10.35
C ILE A 478 4.77 -20.81 10.09
N VAL A 479 4.70 -21.69 11.11
CA VAL A 479 4.09 -23.00 10.98
C VAL A 479 2.61 -22.90 10.64
N LEU A 480 1.90 -21.99 11.32
CA LEU A 480 0.49 -21.77 11.08
C LEU A 480 0.23 -21.13 9.70
N SER A 481 1.12 -20.22 9.24
CA SER A 481 1.01 -19.62 7.90
C SER A 481 1.18 -20.67 6.80
N ALA A 482 2.12 -21.58 6.93
CA ALA A 482 2.28 -22.71 6.03
C ALA A 482 1.04 -23.63 6.06
N ALA A 483 0.50 -23.91 7.25
CA ALA A 483 -0.66 -24.77 7.39
C ALA A 483 -1.90 -24.23 6.66
N TYR A 484 -2.29 -22.94 6.87
CA TYR A 484 -3.49 -22.40 6.21
C TYR A 484 -3.28 -22.14 4.72
N SER A 485 -2.08 -21.75 4.28
CA SER A 485 -1.79 -21.46 2.87
C SER A 485 -1.80 -22.75 2.02
N ILE A 486 -1.13 -23.82 2.47
CA ILE A 486 -1.13 -25.11 1.80
C ILE A 486 -2.53 -25.73 1.82
N TRP A 487 -3.24 -25.62 2.95
CA TRP A 487 -4.61 -26.11 3.06
C TRP A 487 -5.56 -25.39 2.07
N LEU A 488 -5.45 -24.06 1.93
CA LEU A 488 -6.23 -23.30 0.95
C LEU A 488 -5.93 -23.75 -0.47
N TYR A 489 -4.64 -23.89 -0.81
CA TYR A 489 -4.22 -24.34 -2.13
C TYR A 489 -4.77 -25.74 -2.45
N ASN A 490 -4.61 -26.68 -1.54
CA ASN A 490 -5.08 -28.05 -1.73
C ASN A 490 -6.59 -28.13 -1.93
N ARG A 491 -7.36 -27.36 -1.18
CA ARG A 491 -8.82 -27.36 -1.29
C ARG A 491 -9.36 -26.80 -2.59
N ILE A 492 -8.71 -25.78 -3.14
CA ILE A 492 -9.14 -25.15 -4.39
C ILE A 492 -8.63 -25.93 -5.59
N SER A 493 -7.34 -26.31 -5.57
CA SER A 493 -6.63 -26.82 -6.75
C SER A 493 -6.89 -28.29 -7.01
N PHE A 494 -6.88 -29.12 -5.95
CA PHE A 494 -6.99 -30.58 -6.08
C PHE A 494 -8.39 -31.13 -5.81
N GLY A 495 -8.57 -32.40 -6.16
CA GLY A 495 -9.81 -33.14 -5.99
C GLY A 495 -10.57 -33.36 -7.31
N THR A 496 -11.72 -34.00 -7.20
CA THR A 496 -12.62 -34.18 -8.33
C THR A 496 -13.25 -32.86 -8.73
N TYR A 497 -13.56 -32.71 -10.02
CA TYR A 497 -14.25 -31.54 -10.56
C TYR A 497 -15.51 -31.19 -9.75
N SER A 498 -15.72 -29.91 -9.50
CA SER A 498 -16.89 -29.42 -8.77
C SER A 498 -18.12 -29.38 -9.67
N GLN A 499 -19.19 -30.03 -9.27
CA GLN A 499 -20.48 -30.01 -9.96
C GLN A 499 -21.19 -28.62 -9.86
N TYR A 500 -20.74 -27.76 -8.93
CA TYR A 500 -21.35 -26.45 -8.68
C TYR A 500 -20.77 -25.34 -9.54
N LEU A 501 -19.65 -25.58 -10.24
CA LEU A 501 -18.94 -24.56 -11.01
C LEU A 501 -18.91 -24.95 -12.49
N ASN A 502 -19.18 -23.99 -13.37
CA ASN A 502 -19.08 -24.19 -14.81
C ASN A 502 -17.61 -24.15 -15.26
N PHE A 503 -17.30 -24.85 -16.37
CA PHE A 503 -15.99 -24.74 -17.01
C PHE A 503 -15.75 -23.31 -17.50
N THR A 504 -14.62 -22.75 -17.13
CA THR A 504 -14.23 -21.39 -17.53
C THR A 504 -12.86 -21.40 -18.17
N LYS A 505 -12.58 -20.36 -18.96
CA LYS A 505 -11.25 -20.17 -19.56
C LYS A 505 -10.24 -19.82 -18.46
N ASP A 506 -9.00 -20.29 -18.64
CA ASP A 506 -7.86 -19.95 -17.78
C ASP A 506 -7.52 -18.45 -17.81
N ILE A 507 -6.44 -18.04 -17.18
CA ILE A 507 -5.99 -16.66 -17.05
C ILE A 507 -5.90 -15.98 -18.42
N ASN A 508 -6.50 -14.79 -18.53
CA ASN A 508 -6.42 -13.94 -19.71
C ASN A 508 -5.09 -13.17 -19.74
N ARG A 509 -4.66 -12.68 -20.93
CA ARG A 509 -3.42 -11.89 -21.08
C ARG A 509 -3.35 -10.70 -20.10
N ARG A 510 -4.45 -9.98 -19.88
CA ARG A 510 -4.50 -8.88 -18.92
C ARG A 510 -4.23 -9.36 -17.50
N GLU A 511 -4.87 -10.43 -17.05
CA GLU A 511 -4.70 -11.01 -15.71
C GLU A 511 -3.27 -11.54 -15.51
N PHE A 512 -2.67 -12.11 -16.56
CA PHE A 512 -1.28 -12.53 -16.56
C PHE A 512 -0.32 -11.34 -16.33
N HIS A 513 -0.53 -10.23 -17.08
CA HIS A 513 0.29 -9.02 -16.92
C HIS A 513 0.10 -8.31 -15.56
N LEU A 514 -1.01 -8.54 -14.85
CA LEU A 514 -1.21 -8.05 -13.49
C LEU A 514 -0.36 -8.82 -12.46
N ILE A 515 -0.24 -10.13 -12.65
CA ILE A 515 0.39 -11.03 -11.67
C ILE A 515 1.91 -11.08 -11.87
N LEU A 516 2.37 -11.05 -13.11
CA LEU A 516 3.78 -11.23 -13.47
C LEU A 516 4.73 -10.22 -12.80
N PRO A 517 4.48 -8.87 -12.80
CA PRO A 517 5.38 -7.92 -12.15
C PRO A 517 5.44 -8.11 -10.63
N LEU A 518 4.33 -8.49 -10.00
CA LEU A 518 4.30 -8.81 -8.57
C LEU A 518 5.16 -10.05 -8.26
N LEU A 519 5.08 -11.09 -9.09
CA LEU A 519 5.91 -12.28 -8.97
C LEU A 519 7.40 -11.96 -9.15
N PHE A 520 7.72 -11.19 -10.18
CA PHE A 520 9.11 -10.80 -10.45
C PHE A 520 9.74 -10.07 -9.27
N LEU A 521 9.05 -9.07 -8.71
CA LEU A 521 9.56 -8.28 -7.58
C LEU A 521 9.67 -9.12 -6.29
N THR A 522 8.73 -10.03 -6.03
CA THR A 522 8.83 -10.90 -4.85
C THR A 522 10.04 -11.81 -4.89
N ILE A 523 10.41 -12.33 -6.07
CA ILE A 523 11.59 -13.18 -6.24
C ILE A 523 12.86 -12.32 -6.24
N LEU A 524 12.85 -11.16 -6.93
CA LEU A 524 14.00 -10.27 -7.01
C LEU A 524 14.45 -9.81 -5.62
N VAL A 525 13.53 -9.30 -4.81
CA VAL A 525 13.85 -8.87 -3.44
C VAL A 525 14.20 -10.06 -2.54
N GLY A 526 13.64 -11.25 -2.83
CA GLY A 526 13.97 -12.49 -2.12
C GLY A 526 15.39 -13.00 -2.39
N ILE A 527 15.96 -12.72 -3.57
CA ILE A 527 17.32 -13.13 -3.94
C ILE A 527 18.34 -12.02 -3.63
N LEU A 528 17.97 -10.76 -3.87
CA LEU A 528 18.83 -9.57 -3.72
C LEU A 528 18.23 -8.57 -2.73
N PRO A 529 18.16 -8.89 -1.42
CA PRO A 529 17.60 -7.99 -0.41
C PRO A 529 18.43 -6.72 -0.23
N ASN A 530 19.72 -6.77 -0.50
CA ASN A 530 20.63 -5.64 -0.38
C ASN A 530 20.21 -4.43 -1.23
N THR A 531 19.47 -4.65 -2.32
CA THR A 531 18.91 -3.54 -3.12
C THR A 531 18.00 -2.61 -2.33
N ILE A 532 17.42 -3.10 -1.24
CA ILE A 532 16.60 -2.31 -0.32
C ILE A 532 17.41 -2.01 0.95
N LEU A 533 18.08 -3.00 1.54
CA LEU A 533 18.80 -2.87 2.80
C LEU A 533 19.85 -1.76 2.76
N ASP A 534 20.70 -1.73 1.74
CA ASP A 534 21.77 -0.74 1.61
C ASP A 534 21.24 0.72 1.59
N ASN A 535 20.03 0.92 1.11
CA ASN A 535 19.43 2.25 1.04
C ASN A 535 18.69 2.67 2.32
N ILE A 536 18.27 1.73 3.16
CA ILE A 536 17.53 2.03 4.40
C ILE A 536 18.43 2.01 5.64
N ASP A 537 19.58 1.35 5.59
CA ASP A 537 20.47 1.11 6.74
C ASP A 537 20.86 2.42 7.45
N VAL A 538 21.33 3.42 6.72
CA VAL A 538 21.72 4.72 7.28
C VAL A 538 20.54 5.41 7.97
N SER A 539 19.36 5.39 7.38
CA SER A 539 18.16 6.01 7.96
C SER A 539 17.65 5.24 9.20
N VAL A 540 17.84 3.92 9.25
CA VAL A 540 17.45 3.08 10.39
C VAL A 540 18.46 3.21 11.54
N THR A 541 19.74 3.24 11.25
CA THR A 541 20.79 3.40 12.27
C THR A 541 20.69 4.75 12.94
N THR A 542 20.47 5.84 12.19
CA THR A 542 20.25 7.18 12.76
C THR A 542 18.96 7.26 13.59
N LEU A 543 17.91 6.54 13.22
CA LEU A 543 16.67 6.48 14.00
C LEU A 543 16.89 5.81 15.36
N LEU A 544 17.69 4.73 15.44
CA LEU A 544 17.93 4.00 16.69
C LEU A 544 18.93 4.67 17.60
N TYR A 545 20.00 5.20 17.04
CA TYR A 545 21.11 5.71 17.85
C TYR A 545 21.07 7.21 18.09
N GLN A 546 20.14 7.94 17.47
CA GLN A 546 19.88 9.39 17.61
C GLN A 546 21.17 10.16 17.98
N VAL A 547 22.19 10.07 17.08
CA VAL A 547 23.48 10.77 17.26
C VAL A 547 23.34 12.22 16.82
#